data_5c285e77d12ad960acbdc46b9508575b
#
_entry.id   5c285e77d12ad960acbdc46b9508575b
#
_cell.length_a   1.000
_cell.length_b   1.000
_cell.length_c   1.000
_cell.angle_alpha   90.00
_cell.angle_beta   90.00
_cell.angle_gamma   90.00
#
_symmetry.space_group_name_H-M   'P 1'
#
loop_
_entity.id
_entity.type
_entity.pdbx_description
1 polymer ?
#
loop_
_entity_poly.entity_id
_entity_poly.type
_entity_poly.pdbx_seq_one_letter_code
_entity_poly.pdbx_strand_id
1 'polypeptide(L)'
;MRECGMLLPVASLPSRYGIGAFSKEAYDFIDTLKAAGQSFWQILPLGPTGFGDSPYQSFSAFAGNPYFIDLEKLTEEGLLTREECLDADFGNDERDIDYKKIYDGRFPLLRKAYERWKAGRSPELVHELAGRKLGDETREYCFYMAVKNHFDSCSWNLWDEGIRLRKPEALEAYRAMLTDEIGFYEFQQIKFEEQWDALKRYAHEQGIRIIGDIPIYAAFDSADSWSRPELFQFDENNMPGAVAGCPPDGFSATGQLWGNPLYNWEYHRKTGFAWWMRRMEYCFRMYDLVRVDHFRGFDEYYAIPYGDATAEYGRWEKGPGIEIFRQMQEHFGGDKLPIIAEDLGFLTPTVRQLLKDTGFPGMKVLEFAFDAGENSDYLPHKYGSNCVVYTGTHDNDTAEGWFASLDEHDRNFVREYIGAGYTPEGEIHWDLVRAALGSVADLAVIPVQDYLGYDTSARINEPSTLGKNWRWRMSREDLNEDTVKRCRRLAGIYGRLGEA
;
A
#
# COMPACT_ATOMS: atom_id res chain seq x y z
N MET A 1 7.45 -23.40 -7.95
CA MET A 1 6.88 -23.96 -6.69
C MET A 1 5.62 -23.17 -6.39
N ARG A 2 4.56 -23.82 -5.94
CA ARG A 2 3.32 -23.10 -5.56
C ARG A 2 3.43 -22.66 -4.11
N GLU A 3 3.08 -21.40 -3.82
CA GLU A 3 3.22 -20.83 -2.49
C GLU A 3 1.93 -20.15 -2.05
N CYS A 4 1.85 -19.76 -0.77
CA CYS A 4 0.73 -18.99 -0.25
C CYS A 4 1.20 -17.92 0.74
N GLY A 5 0.35 -16.92 0.96
CA GLY A 5 0.55 -15.83 1.88
C GLY A 5 -0.74 -15.30 2.45
N MET A 6 -0.61 -14.42 3.43
CA MET A 6 -1.73 -13.66 4.01
C MET A 6 -1.61 -12.18 3.67
N LEU A 7 -2.74 -11.55 3.39
CA LEU A 7 -2.83 -10.10 3.26
C LEU A 7 -3.32 -9.53 4.60
N LEU A 8 -2.51 -8.66 5.19
CA LEU A 8 -2.87 -7.87 6.36
C LEU A 8 -2.10 -6.54 6.35
N PRO A 9 -2.77 -5.38 6.29
CA PRO A 9 -2.09 -4.09 6.44
C PRO A 9 -1.33 -4.00 7.76
N VAL A 10 -0.18 -3.35 7.78
CA VAL A 10 0.56 -3.09 9.04
C VAL A 10 -0.32 -2.34 10.02
N ALA A 11 -1.11 -1.35 9.54
CA ALA A 11 -2.06 -0.60 10.36
C ALA A 11 -3.07 -1.48 11.10
N SER A 12 -3.43 -2.64 10.51
CA SER A 12 -4.43 -3.57 11.05
C SER A 12 -3.88 -4.54 12.11
N LEU A 13 -2.58 -4.52 12.42
CA LEU A 13 -2.00 -5.32 13.50
C LEU A 13 -2.54 -4.90 14.87
N PRO A 14 -2.66 -5.83 15.85
CA PRO A 14 -3.22 -5.54 17.19
C PRO A 14 -2.21 -4.86 18.12
N SER A 15 -1.44 -3.90 17.63
CA SER A 15 -0.45 -3.16 18.42
C SER A 15 -1.11 -2.27 19.47
N ARG A 16 -0.38 -1.95 20.54
CA ARG A 16 -0.92 -1.35 21.77
C ARG A 16 -1.48 0.07 21.56
N TYR A 17 -0.90 0.89 20.75
CA TYR A 17 -1.15 2.34 20.70
C TYR A 17 -2.08 2.73 19.55
N GLY A 18 -3.25 2.08 19.46
CA GLY A 18 -4.39 2.46 18.61
C GLY A 18 -4.24 2.20 17.11
N ILE A 19 -3.05 1.83 16.64
CA ILE A 19 -2.76 1.47 15.26
C ILE A 19 -1.65 0.42 15.21
N GLY A 20 -1.67 -0.45 14.22
CA GLY A 20 -0.57 -1.39 13.98
C GLY A 20 0.77 -0.67 13.72
N ALA A 21 1.86 -1.23 14.22
CA ALA A 21 3.20 -0.67 14.11
C ALA A 21 4.25 -1.79 13.97
N PHE A 22 5.54 -1.44 13.78
CA PHE A 22 6.67 -2.37 13.76
C PHE A 22 7.01 -2.88 15.17
N SER A 23 5.96 -3.17 15.93
CA SER A 23 5.96 -3.57 17.32
C SER A 23 6.07 -5.09 17.47
N LYS A 24 6.12 -5.55 18.72
CA LYS A 24 6.13 -6.98 19.04
C LYS A 24 5.07 -7.76 18.28
N GLU A 25 3.87 -7.20 18.11
CA GLU A 25 2.77 -7.86 17.40
C GLU A 25 3.05 -8.11 15.92
N ALA A 26 3.90 -7.28 15.29
CA ALA A 26 4.36 -7.53 13.92
C ALA A 26 5.31 -8.75 13.86
N TYR A 27 6.19 -8.90 14.83
CA TYR A 27 7.06 -10.08 14.96
C TYR A 27 6.24 -11.33 15.30
N ASP A 28 5.29 -11.25 16.23
CA ASP A 28 4.38 -12.35 16.58
C ASP A 28 3.53 -12.79 15.35
N PHE A 29 3.13 -11.84 14.50
CA PHE A 29 2.41 -12.16 13.27
C PHE A 29 3.30 -12.90 12.25
N ILE A 30 4.57 -12.54 12.12
CA ILE A 30 5.53 -13.27 11.29
C ILE A 30 5.69 -14.71 11.79
N ASP A 31 5.79 -14.92 13.11
CA ASP A 31 5.83 -16.26 13.69
C ASP A 31 4.55 -17.05 13.41
N THR A 32 3.41 -16.37 13.46
CA THR A 32 2.09 -16.94 13.13
C THR A 32 2.02 -17.36 11.66
N LEU A 33 2.52 -16.53 10.74
CA LEU A 33 2.59 -16.86 9.31
C LEU A 33 3.42 -18.14 9.08
N LYS A 34 4.58 -18.23 9.69
CA LYS A 34 5.43 -19.41 9.64
C LYS A 34 4.72 -20.64 10.19
N ALA A 35 4.08 -20.52 11.35
CA ALA A 35 3.31 -21.60 11.97
C ALA A 35 2.12 -22.04 11.10
N ALA A 36 1.48 -21.09 10.39
CA ALA A 36 0.40 -21.34 9.44
C ALA A 36 0.88 -21.89 8.08
N GLY A 37 2.19 -22.05 7.87
CA GLY A 37 2.77 -22.56 6.63
C GLY A 37 2.71 -21.59 5.47
N GLN A 38 2.67 -20.30 5.76
CA GLN A 38 2.72 -19.24 4.77
C GLN A 38 4.17 -18.92 4.38
N SER A 39 4.36 -18.39 3.17
CA SER A 39 5.67 -17.92 2.66
C SER A 39 5.70 -16.41 2.45
N PHE A 40 4.53 -15.76 2.43
CA PHE A 40 4.41 -14.32 2.17
C PHE A 40 3.49 -13.61 3.16
N TRP A 41 3.87 -12.40 3.48
CA TRP A 41 3.03 -11.37 4.07
C TRP A 41 2.81 -10.25 3.04
N GLN A 42 1.57 -10.08 2.56
CA GLN A 42 1.22 -8.92 1.74
C GLN A 42 0.73 -7.80 2.63
N ILE A 43 1.31 -6.62 2.42
CA ILE A 43 0.96 -5.38 3.12
C ILE A 43 0.45 -4.33 2.13
N LEU A 44 -0.16 -3.27 2.65
CA LEU A 44 -0.50 -2.08 1.87
C LEU A 44 0.66 -1.07 1.85
N PRO A 45 0.59 0.00 1.02
CA PRO A 45 1.65 1.00 0.94
C PRO A 45 2.04 1.54 2.31
N LEU A 46 3.35 1.64 2.55
CA LEU A 46 3.91 2.11 3.83
C LEU A 46 4.17 3.63 3.85
N GLY A 47 3.75 4.35 2.82
CA GLY A 47 3.96 5.79 2.71
C GLY A 47 3.15 6.61 3.73
N PRO A 48 3.61 7.84 4.07
CA PRO A 48 2.89 8.73 4.97
C PRO A 48 1.56 9.16 4.36
N THR A 49 0.47 9.00 5.10
CA THR A 49 -0.89 9.29 4.63
C THR A 49 -1.28 10.74 4.90
N GLY A 50 -2.11 11.28 4.01
CA GLY A 50 -2.70 12.60 4.12
C GLY A 50 -4.17 12.55 4.60
N PHE A 51 -4.93 13.57 4.21
CA PHE A 51 -6.37 13.63 4.47
C PHE A 51 -7.10 12.44 3.83
N GLY A 52 -7.95 11.78 4.63
CA GLY A 52 -8.69 10.59 4.18
C GLY A 52 -7.98 9.27 4.49
N ASP A 53 -6.77 9.31 5.07
CA ASP A 53 -6.02 8.18 5.63
C ASP A 53 -5.70 7.05 4.63
N SER A 54 -5.96 7.28 3.33
CA SER A 54 -5.69 6.30 2.28
C SER A 54 -4.18 6.08 2.10
N PRO A 55 -3.68 4.85 2.19
CA PRO A 55 -2.27 4.55 1.92
C PRO A 55 -1.86 4.78 0.46
N TYR A 56 -2.85 4.93 -0.45
CA TYR A 56 -2.61 5.22 -1.87
C TYR A 56 -2.50 6.71 -2.19
N GLN A 57 -2.78 7.58 -1.20
CA GLN A 57 -2.61 9.04 -1.30
C GLN A 57 -1.49 9.49 -0.35
N SER A 58 -0.25 9.18 -0.72
CA SER A 58 0.91 9.45 0.12
C SER A 58 1.55 10.78 -0.19
N PHE A 59 2.09 11.44 0.84
CA PHE A 59 2.92 12.64 0.70
C PHE A 59 4.28 12.41 0.03
N SER A 60 4.69 11.16 -0.17
CA SER A 60 5.91 10.81 -0.89
C SER A 60 5.91 9.35 -1.35
N ALA A 61 6.49 9.09 -2.52
CA ALA A 61 6.79 7.76 -3.02
C ALA A 61 8.06 7.13 -2.38
N PHE A 62 8.80 7.88 -1.54
CA PHE A 62 10.12 7.50 -0.99
C PHE A 62 10.21 7.65 0.53
N ALA A 63 9.11 7.81 1.22
CA ALA A 63 9.10 8.01 2.66
C ALA A 63 8.19 7.00 3.37
N GLY A 64 8.50 6.72 4.63
CA GLY A 64 7.72 5.84 5.48
C GLY A 64 6.75 6.60 6.38
N ASN A 65 5.62 5.95 6.70
CA ASN A 65 4.59 6.50 7.57
C ASN A 65 5.04 6.47 9.04
N PRO A 66 5.16 7.61 9.71
CA PRO A 66 5.58 7.67 11.11
C PRO A 66 4.61 6.99 12.07
N TYR A 67 3.38 6.69 11.65
CA TYR A 67 2.43 5.90 12.44
C TYR A 67 2.93 4.48 12.72
N PHE A 68 3.81 3.93 11.88
CA PHE A 68 4.33 2.57 12.05
C PHE A 68 5.57 2.49 12.96
N ILE A 69 6.12 3.63 13.41
CA ILE A 69 7.20 3.65 14.39
C ILE A 69 6.69 3.10 15.71
N ASP A 70 7.33 2.06 16.25
CA ASP A 70 6.97 1.49 17.54
C ASP A 70 7.43 2.38 18.70
N LEU A 71 6.49 2.81 19.53
CA LEU A 71 6.76 3.65 20.70
C LEU A 71 7.42 2.87 21.84
N GLU A 72 7.21 1.56 21.94
CA GLU A 72 7.91 0.73 22.95
C GLU A 72 9.42 0.68 22.65
N LYS A 73 9.82 0.57 21.38
CA LYS A 73 11.23 0.65 20.98
C LYS A 73 11.86 2.00 21.29
N LEU A 74 11.11 3.09 21.10
CA LEU A 74 11.59 4.42 21.52
C LEU A 74 11.73 4.53 23.06
N THR A 75 10.90 3.81 23.79
CA THR A 75 11.00 3.72 25.26
C THR A 75 12.23 2.89 25.68
N GLU A 76 12.49 1.77 25.03
CA GLU A 76 13.70 0.95 25.24
C GLU A 76 14.99 1.74 24.95
N GLU A 77 14.96 2.62 23.96
CA GLU A 77 16.07 3.53 23.64
C GLU A 77 16.23 4.71 24.62
N GLY A 78 15.31 4.86 25.59
CA GLY A 78 15.29 5.96 26.54
C GLY A 78 14.83 7.30 25.95
N LEU A 79 14.22 7.27 24.77
CA LEU A 79 13.69 8.45 24.09
C LEU A 79 12.29 8.82 24.54
N LEU A 80 11.53 7.87 25.08
CA LEU A 80 10.23 8.06 25.72
C LEU A 80 10.21 7.38 27.09
N THR A 81 9.23 7.70 27.92
CA THR A 81 8.89 6.89 29.10
C THR A 81 7.56 6.16 28.83
N ARG A 82 7.35 5.06 29.54
CA ARG A 82 6.12 4.28 29.41
C ARG A 82 4.90 5.09 29.86
N GLU A 83 5.06 5.92 30.89
CA GLU A 83 4.00 6.80 31.39
C GLU A 83 3.57 7.79 30.31
N GLU A 84 4.51 8.42 29.62
CA GLU A 84 4.18 9.35 28.52
C GLU A 84 3.37 8.67 27.41
N CYS A 85 3.70 7.43 27.09
CA CYS A 85 2.97 6.67 26.08
C CYS A 85 1.56 6.24 26.56
N LEU A 86 1.40 5.95 27.86
CA LEU A 86 0.12 5.54 28.43
C LEU A 86 -0.82 6.72 28.70
N ASP A 87 -0.29 7.93 28.91
CA ASP A 87 -1.07 9.15 29.14
C ASP A 87 -1.68 9.72 27.85
N ALA A 88 -1.19 9.29 26.67
CA ALA A 88 -1.71 9.72 25.38
C ALA A 88 -2.99 8.95 25.00
N ASP A 89 -3.97 9.66 24.42
CA ASP A 89 -5.22 9.05 23.92
C ASP A 89 -5.05 8.60 22.47
N PHE A 90 -5.14 7.30 22.22
CA PHE A 90 -5.09 6.68 20.89
C PHE A 90 -6.41 6.05 20.46
N GLY A 91 -7.51 6.31 21.17
CA GLY A 91 -8.77 5.62 21.01
C GLY A 91 -8.93 4.42 21.94
N ASN A 92 -10.15 3.93 22.08
CA ASN A 92 -10.50 2.85 23.01
C ASN A 92 -11.03 1.60 22.31
N ASP A 93 -11.16 1.63 20.99
CA ASP A 93 -11.63 0.49 20.21
C ASP A 93 -10.43 -0.32 19.71
N GLU A 94 -10.37 -1.59 20.09
CA GLU A 94 -9.29 -2.48 19.65
C GLU A 94 -9.40 -2.85 18.18
N ARG A 95 -10.61 -2.72 17.59
CA ARG A 95 -10.90 -3.13 16.22
C ARG A 95 -11.02 -1.97 15.23
N ASP A 96 -10.89 -0.74 15.71
CA ASP A 96 -11.06 0.45 14.88
C ASP A 96 -9.94 1.47 15.13
N ILE A 97 -9.44 2.09 14.07
CA ILE A 97 -8.42 3.12 14.13
C ILE A 97 -9.09 4.50 14.16
N ASP A 98 -8.87 5.26 15.22
CA ASP A 98 -9.20 6.68 15.26
C ASP A 98 -8.00 7.52 14.80
N TYR A 99 -7.88 7.75 13.50
CA TYR A 99 -6.73 8.46 12.92
C TYR A 99 -6.51 9.85 13.50
N LYS A 100 -7.58 10.55 13.90
CA LYS A 100 -7.42 11.85 14.57
C LYS A 100 -6.69 11.69 15.90
N LYS A 101 -7.09 10.73 16.72
CA LYS A 101 -6.43 10.45 18.01
C LYS A 101 -5.02 9.91 17.80
N ILE A 102 -4.80 9.11 16.76
CA ILE A 102 -3.45 8.66 16.39
C ILE A 102 -2.57 9.87 16.08
N TYR A 103 -3.02 10.82 15.26
CA TYR A 103 -2.27 12.02 14.95
C TYR A 103 -1.99 12.84 16.23
N ASP A 104 -3.05 13.18 16.96
CA ASP A 104 -2.98 14.03 18.16
C ASP A 104 -2.12 13.40 19.28
N GLY A 105 -2.09 12.08 19.40
CA GLY A 105 -1.31 11.37 20.41
C GLY A 105 0.14 11.09 20.01
N ARG A 106 0.38 10.63 18.77
CA ARG A 106 1.72 10.15 18.37
C ARG A 106 2.69 11.27 18.02
N PHE A 107 2.26 12.30 17.30
CA PHE A 107 3.17 13.37 16.89
C PHE A 107 3.79 14.12 18.08
N PRO A 108 3.06 14.47 19.17
CA PRO A 108 3.67 15.03 20.36
C PRO A 108 4.71 14.10 21.02
N LEU A 109 4.46 12.78 21.03
CA LEU A 109 5.42 11.80 21.54
C LEU A 109 6.66 11.70 20.66
N LEU A 110 6.48 11.63 19.34
CA LEU A 110 7.62 11.65 18.41
C LEU A 110 8.44 12.93 18.54
N ARG A 111 7.79 14.08 18.79
CA ARG A 111 8.50 15.34 19.07
C ARG A 111 9.32 15.26 20.35
N LYS A 112 8.76 14.73 21.44
CA LYS A 112 9.51 14.50 22.69
C LYS A 112 10.70 13.56 22.46
N ALA A 113 10.48 12.47 21.73
CA ALA A 113 11.56 11.55 21.39
C ALA A 113 12.68 12.21 20.60
N TYR A 114 12.32 13.05 19.60
CA TYR A 114 13.27 13.83 18.82
C TYR A 114 14.08 14.80 19.70
N GLU A 115 13.40 15.55 20.61
CA GLU A 115 14.09 16.48 21.51
C GLU A 115 15.14 15.77 22.38
N ARG A 116 14.84 14.57 22.85
CA ARG A 116 15.80 13.76 23.61
C ARG A 116 16.90 13.18 22.73
N TRP A 117 16.55 12.74 21.53
CA TRP A 117 17.51 12.19 20.57
C TRP A 117 18.51 13.23 20.09
N LYS A 118 18.07 14.47 19.84
CA LYS A 118 18.96 15.56 19.40
C LYS A 118 19.75 16.20 20.56
N ALA A 119 19.42 15.93 21.82
CA ALA A 119 20.10 16.52 22.95
C ALA A 119 21.62 16.23 22.90
N GLY A 120 22.42 17.28 22.95
CA GLY A 120 23.89 17.21 22.84
C GLY A 120 24.41 17.05 21.40
N ARG A 121 23.54 17.11 20.36
CA ARG A 121 23.91 17.13 18.94
C ARG A 121 23.69 18.52 18.38
N SER A 122 24.61 19.00 17.52
CA SER A 122 24.35 20.21 16.75
C SER A 122 23.37 19.92 15.58
N PRO A 123 22.64 20.92 15.05
CA PRO A 123 21.80 20.75 13.86
C PRO A 123 22.56 20.14 12.67
N GLU A 124 23.81 20.56 12.46
CA GLU A 124 24.66 20.05 11.39
C GLU A 124 24.92 18.53 11.56
N LEU A 125 25.17 18.07 12.79
CA LEU A 125 25.36 16.64 13.07
C LEU A 125 24.07 15.85 12.86
N VAL A 126 22.89 16.41 13.20
CA VAL A 126 21.59 15.79 12.92
C VAL A 126 21.43 15.55 11.41
N HIS A 127 21.65 16.59 10.60
CA HIS A 127 21.54 16.50 9.13
C HIS A 127 22.63 15.62 8.51
N GLU A 128 23.84 15.57 9.09
CA GLU A 128 24.88 14.65 8.64
C GLU A 128 24.49 13.19 8.87
N LEU A 129 23.92 12.87 10.03
CA LEU A 129 23.41 11.53 10.34
C LEU A 129 22.28 11.13 9.38
N ALA A 130 21.36 12.06 9.10
CA ALA A 130 20.31 11.85 8.11
C ALA A 130 20.89 11.62 6.70
N GLY A 131 21.86 12.43 6.28
CA GLY A 131 22.50 12.30 4.97
C GLY A 131 23.27 11.00 4.77
N ARG A 132 23.68 10.32 5.86
CA ARG A 132 24.32 8.98 5.79
C ARG A 132 23.32 7.82 5.67
N LYS A 133 22.06 8.03 6.09
CA LYS A 133 21.03 6.99 6.18
C LYS A 133 19.94 7.15 5.13
N LEU A 134 19.48 8.37 4.88
CA LEU A 134 18.33 8.67 4.04
C LEU A 134 18.76 9.05 2.62
N GLY A 135 18.02 8.59 1.62
CA GLY A 135 18.16 9.04 0.23
C GLY A 135 17.75 10.50 0.03
N ASP A 136 18.17 11.08 -1.10
CA ASP A 136 17.88 12.48 -1.42
C ASP A 136 16.38 12.77 -1.51
N GLU A 137 15.60 11.86 -2.11
CA GLU A 137 14.14 11.97 -2.21
C GLU A 137 13.46 11.94 -0.83
N THR A 138 13.92 11.08 0.09
CA THR A 138 13.40 11.04 1.47
C THR A 138 13.74 12.32 2.22
N ARG A 139 14.92 12.89 2.01
CA ARG A 139 15.31 14.17 2.62
C ARG A 139 14.53 15.34 2.03
N GLU A 140 14.21 15.30 0.74
CA GLU A 140 13.33 16.29 0.11
C GLU A 140 11.90 16.21 0.66
N TYR A 141 11.39 14.99 0.95
CA TYR A 141 10.15 14.80 1.70
C TYR A 141 10.22 15.44 3.10
N CYS A 142 11.31 15.28 3.84
CA CYS A 142 11.46 15.89 5.16
C CYS A 142 11.38 17.42 5.08
N PHE A 143 12.00 18.03 4.07
CA PHE A 143 11.90 19.46 3.80
C PHE A 143 10.47 19.85 3.40
N TYR A 144 9.83 19.11 2.49
CA TYR A 144 8.44 19.32 2.10
C TYR A 144 7.51 19.36 3.32
N MET A 145 7.63 18.37 4.20
CA MET A 145 6.79 18.30 5.41
C MET A 145 7.06 19.44 6.39
N ALA A 146 8.30 19.87 6.54
CA ALA A 146 8.63 21.02 7.37
C ALA A 146 7.99 22.30 6.84
N VAL A 147 8.02 22.52 5.51
CA VAL A 147 7.34 23.64 4.87
C VAL A 147 5.83 23.51 4.99
N LYS A 148 5.28 22.30 4.74
CA LYS A 148 3.85 22.03 4.87
C LYS A 148 3.33 22.34 6.27
N ASN A 149 4.07 21.92 7.30
CA ASN A 149 3.73 22.21 8.69
C ASN A 149 3.77 23.71 9.00
N HIS A 150 4.73 24.45 8.43
CA HIS A 150 4.81 25.91 8.53
C HIS A 150 3.58 26.62 7.94
N PHE A 151 2.95 26.07 6.92
CA PHE A 151 1.72 26.56 6.31
C PHE A 151 0.47 25.81 6.82
N ASP A 152 0.41 25.44 8.10
CA ASP A 152 -0.74 24.81 8.77
C ASP A 152 -1.28 23.58 8.01
N SER A 153 -0.38 22.79 7.45
CA SER A 153 -0.68 21.57 6.69
C SER A 153 -1.51 21.76 5.41
N CYS A 154 -1.65 23.00 4.90
CA CYS A 154 -2.32 23.21 3.63
C CYS A 154 -1.52 22.63 2.44
N SER A 155 -2.23 22.38 1.33
CA SER A 155 -1.61 21.86 0.10
C SER A 155 -0.59 22.87 -0.47
N TRP A 156 0.50 22.35 -1.05
CA TRP A 156 1.63 23.15 -1.51
C TRP A 156 1.27 24.22 -2.56
N ASN A 157 0.21 24.02 -3.34
CA ASN A 157 -0.27 24.98 -4.31
C ASN A 157 -0.84 26.26 -3.67
N LEU A 158 -1.08 26.26 -2.37
CA LEU A 158 -1.56 27.37 -1.56
C LEU A 158 -0.43 28.10 -0.82
N TRP A 159 0.82 27.63 -0.92
CA TRP A 159 1.98 28.28 -0.29
C TRP A 159 2.37 29.58 -0.99
N ASP A 160 3.20 30.37 -0.34
CA ASP A 160 3.78 31.59 -0.93
C ASP A 160 4.47 31.29 -2.27
N GLU A 161 4.32 32.15 -3.24
CA GLU A 161 4.82 31.94 -4.61
C GLU A 161 6.30 31.54 -4.68
N GLY A 162 7.15 32.12 -3.84
CA GLY A 162 8.58 31.85 -3.83
C GLY A 162 8.90 30.40 -3.55
N ILE A 163 8.32 29.87 -2.47
CA ILE A 163 8.54 28.47 -2.06
C ILE A 163 7.68 27.50 -2.88
N ARG A 164 6.47 27.90 -3.27
CA ARG A 164 5.58 27.11 -4.14
C ARG A 164 6.24 26.78 -5.48
N LEU A 165 6.87 27.81 -6.11
CA LEU A 165 7.57 27.67 -7.39
C LEU A 165 9.06 27.33 -7.22
N ARG A 166 9.49 26.99 -6.00
CA ARG A 166 10.86 26.55 -5.70
C ARG A 166 11.94 27.53 -6.14
N LYS A 167 11.70 28.84 -5.98
CA LYS A 167 12.72 29.86 -6.27
C LYS A 167 13.95 29.65 -5.38
N PRO A 168 15.18 29.65 -5.90
CA PRO A 168 16.39 29.30 -5.14
C PRO A 168 16.54 30.05 -3.82
N GLU A 169 16.25 31.35 -3.82
CA GLU A 169 16.36 32.21 -2.62
C GLU A 169 15.33 31.79 -1.54
N ALA A 170 14.12 31.39 -1.96
CA ALA A 170 13.09 30.90 -1.04
C ALA A 170 13.48 29.52 -0.47
N LEU A 171 13.98 28.61 -1.31
CA LEU A 171 14.45 27.32 -0.83
C LEU A 171 15.54 27.46 0.23
N GLU A 172 16.54 28.35 -0.01
CA GLU A 172 17.62 28.61 0.96
C GLU A 172 17.07 29.20 2.26
N ALA A 173 16.21 30.21 2.17
CA ALA A 173 15.61 30.87 3.33
C ALA A 173 14.76 29.91 4.18
N TYR A 174 13.90 29.09 3.55
CA TYR A 174 13.07 28.13 4.27
C TYR A 174 13.88 26.98 4.87
N ARG A 175 14.93 26.49 4.19
CA ARG A 175 15.84 25.49 4.75
C ARG A 175 16.55 26.01 6.00
N ALA A 176 17.03 27.25 5.96
CA ALA A 176 17.67 27.88 7.12
C ALA A 176 16.67 28.12 8.27
N MET A 177 15.48 28.61 7.96
CA MET A 177 14.44 28.91 8.94
C MET A 177 13.88 27.63 9.61
N LEU A 178 13.70 26.55 8.86
CA LEU A 178 13.05 25.33 9.31
C LEU A 178 14.02 24.19 9.66
N THR A 179 15.30 24.51 9.86
CA THR A 179 16.36 23.51 10.13
C THR A 179 15.96 22.50 11.20
N ASP A 180 15.40 22.92 12.33
CA ASP A 180 14.98 22.02 13.41
C ASP A 180 13.77 21.17 13.03
N GLU A 181 12.82 21.74 12.31
CA GLU A 181 11.64 21.01 11.84
C GLU A 181 12.00 19.95 10.76
N ILE A 182 12.92 20.27 9.87
CA ILE A 182 13.47 19.29 8.92
C ILE A 182 14.12 18.14 9.67
N GLY A 183 14.94 18.44 10.70
CA GLY A 183 15.57 17.44 11.54
C GLY A 183 14.58 16.54 12.28
N PHE A 184 13.40 17.06 12.64
CA PHE A 184 12.32 16.25 13.22
C PHE A 184 11.76 15.22 12.23
N TYR A 185 11.52 15.61 10.99
CA TYR A 185 11.06 14.66 9.98
C TYR A 185 12.18 13.69 9.56
N GLU A 186 13.42 14.13 9.50
CA GLU A 186 14.59 13.25 9.28
C GLU A 186 14.71 12.19 10.40
N PHE A 187 14.53 12.58 11.66
CA PHE A 187 14.50 11.64 12.79
C PHE A 187 13.41 10.57 12.61
N GLN A 188 12.20 10.97 12.22
CA GLN A 188 11.10 10.03 12.00
C GLN A 188 11.47 9.01 10.91
N GLN A 189 12.02 9.47 9.78
CA GLN A 189 12.42 8.58 8.69
C GLN A 189 13.57 7.66 9.10
N ILE A 190 14.54 8.13 9.87
CA ILE A 190 15.61 7.27 10.43
C ILE A 190 15.01 6.16 11.29
N LYS A 191 14.08 6.50 12.19
CA LYS A 191 13.46 5.51 13.09
C LYS A 191 12.55 4.53 12.33
N PHE A 192 11.83 5.01 11.33
CA PHE A 192 11.05 4.16 10.45
C PHE A 192 11.94 3.14 9.73
N GLU A 193 13.02 3.57 9.07
CA GLU A 193 13.93 2.67 8.34
C GLU A 193 14.62 1.68 9.27
N GLU A 194 15.11 2.13 10.44
CA GLU A 194 15.75 1.25 11.42
C GLU A 194 14.84 0.12 11.87
N GLN A 195 13.58 0.46 12.19
CA GLN A 195 12.61 -0.52 12.68
C GLN A 195 12.07 -1.42 11.56
N TRP A 196 11.84 -0.88 10.37
CA TRP A 196 11.43 -1.65 9.20
C TRP A 196 12.51 -2.66 8.77
N ASP A 197 13.75 -2.24 8.65
CA ASP A 197 14.86 -3.11 8.28
C ASP A 197 15.05 -4.26 9.28
N ALA A 198 14.84 -3.98 10.58
CA ALA A 198 14.89 -5.00 11.62
C ALA A 198 13.74 -6.01 11.46
N LEU A 199 12.51 -5.54 11.22
CA LEU A 199 11.34 -6.39 11.03
C LEU A 199 11.46 -7.24 9.76
N LYS A 200 11.86 -6.63 8.63
CA LYS A 200 12.05 -7.36 7.36
C LYS A 200 13.14 -8.42 7.49
N ARG A 201 14.25 -8.12 8.15
CA ARG A 201 15.29 -9.11 8.41
C ARG A 201 14.76 -10.28 9.22
N TYR A 202 14.00 -10.01 10.28
CA TYR A 202 13.35 -11.06 11.06
C TYR A 202 12.40 -11.91 10.22
N ALA A 203 11.59 -11.29 9.37
CA ALA A 203 10.72 -12.02 8.45
C ALA A 203 11.52 -13.01 7.59
N HIS A 204 12.64 -12.56 7.00
CA HIS A 204 13.54 -13.41 6.23
C HIS A 204 14.14 -14.55 7.05
N GLU A 205 14.56 -14.31 8.29
CA GLU A 205 15.05 -15.33 9.22
C GLU A 205 13.99 -16.40 9.53
N GLN A 206 12.69 -16.01 9.49
CA GLN A 206 11.58 -16.93 9.62
C GLN A 206 11.13 -17.56 8.29
N GLY A 207 11.77 -17.22 7.16
CA GLY A 207 11.40 -17.72 5.83
C GLY A 207 10.18 -17.01 5.23
N ILE A 208 9.79 -15.84 5.76
CA ILE A 208 8.68 -15.04 5.27
C ILE A 208 9.20 -13.91 4.39
N ARG A 209 8.64 -13.78 3.20
CA ARG A 209 8.89 -12.68 2.25
C ARG A 209 7.75 -11.68 2.27
N ILE A 210 8.05 -10.42 1.96
CA ILE A 210 7.09 -9.33 2.03
C ILE A 210 6.67 -8.91 0.62
N ILE A 211 5.35 -8.91 0.38
CA ILE A 211 4.75 -8.30 -0.80
C ILE A 211 4.32 -6.88 -0.41
N GLY A 212 5.00 -5.87 -0.96
CA GLY A 212 4.60 -4.49 -0.86
C GLY A 212 3.58 -4.11 -1.92
N ASP A 213 2.99 -2.94 -1.75
CA ASP A 213 2.01 -2.37 -2.68
C ASP A 213 2.36 -0.92 -2.98
N ILE A 214 2.21 -0.48 -4.22
CA ILE A 214 2.42 0.90 -4.62
C ILE A 214 1.37 1.35 -5.63
N PRO A 215 0.77 2.53 -5.47
CA PRO A 215 -0.05 3.13 -6.52
C PRO A 215 0.83 3.52 -7.70
N ILE A 216 0.30 3.42 -8.92
CA ILE A 216 1.02 3.93 -10.10
C ILE A 216 1.27 5.43 -9.96
N TYR A 217 0.28 6.20 -9.51
CA TYR A 217 0.37 7.66 -9.43
C TYR A 217 0.98 8.14 -8.09
N ALA A 218 1.63 9.30 -8.13
CA ALA A 218 1.93 10.09 -6.95
C ALA A 218 0.76 11.02 -6.62
N ALA A 219 0.60 11.40 -5.36
CA ALA A 219 -0.43 12.37 -4.98
C ALA A 219 -0.09 13.78 -5.47
N PHE A 220 -1.13 14.60 -5.75
CA PHE A 220 -0.91 16.01 -6.08
C PHE A 220 -0.24 16.76 -4.91
N ASP A 221 -0.78 16.59 -3.70
CA ASP A 221 -0.19 17.18 -2.49
C ASP A 221 0.90 16.27 -1.92
N SER A 222 2.05 16.24 -2.61
CA SER A 222 3.20 15.40 -2.25
C SER A 222 4.54 16.10 -2.51
N ALA A 223 5.57 15.61 -1.85
CA ALA A 223 6.94 16.02 -2.10
C ALA A 223 7.36 15.77 -3.55
N ASP A 224 6.89 14.69 -4.15
CA ASP A 224 7.22 14.31 -5.53
C ASP A 224 6.71 15.35 -6.53
N SER A 225 5.45 15.74 -6.44
CA SER A 225 4.83 16.71 -7.35
C SER A 225 5.36 18.12 -7.15
N TRP A 226 5.60 18.52 -5.90
CA TRP A 226 6.17 19.84 -5.58
C TRP A 226 7.64 19.94 -5.96
N SER A 227 8.44 18.91 -5.66
CA SER A 227 9.89 18.97 -5.87
C SER A 227 10.32 18.70 -7.31
N ARG A 228 9.49 18.01 -8.10
CA ARG A 228 9.78 17.57 -9.45
C ARG A 228 8.60 17.80 -10.40
N PRO A 229 8.11 19.04 -10.55
CA PRO A 229 6.93 19.32 -11.37
C PRO A 229 7.08 18.89 -12.84
N GLU A 230 8.32 18.83 -13.35
CA GLU A 230 8.64 18.37 -14.70
C GLU A 230 8.27 16.89 -14.98
N LEU A 231 8.07 16.09 -13.93
CA LEU A 231 7.61 14.71 -14.04
C LEU A 231 6.13 14.59 -14.44
N PHE A 232 5.38 15.68 -14.29
CA PHE A 232 3.92 15.70 -14.44
C PHE A 232 3.48 16.63 -15.57
N GLN A 233 2.22 16.45 -16.02
CA GLN A 233 1.58 17.31 -17.02
C GLN A 233 1.06 18.59 -16.35
N PHE A 234 1.98 19.42 -15.88
CA PHE A 234 1.69 20.71 -15.25
C PHE A 234 1.86 21.89 -16.21
N ASP A 235 1.10 22.94 -15.95
CA ASP A 235 1.28 24.24 -16.61
C ASP A 235 2.46 25.04 -15.98
N GLU A 236 2.63 26.26 -16.43
CA GLU A 236 3.67 27.20 -15.95
C GLU A 236 3.53 27.59 -14.48
N ASN A 237 2.36 27.35 -13.87
CA ASN A 237 2.08 27.59 -12.45
C ASN A 237 2.15 26.30 -11.62
N ASN A 238 2.61 25.21 -12.22
CA ASN A 238 2.65 23.86 -11.65
C ASN A 238 1.24 23.31 -11.30
N MET A 239 0.21 23.69 -12.08
CA MET A 239 -1.14 23.18 -11.92
C MET A 239 -1.47 22.15 -13.01
N PRO A 240 -2.19 21.06 -12.67
CA PRO A 240 -2.54 20.05 -13.65
C PRO A 240 -3.61 20.56 -14.64
N GLY A 241 -3.48 20.24 -15.91
CA GLY A 241 -4.54 20.42 -16.89
C GLY A 241 -5.58 19.29 -16.87
N ALA A 242 -5.13 18.10 -16.45
CA ALA A 242 -5.96 16.91 -16.24
C ALA A 242 -5.38 16.06 -15.11
N VAL A 243 -6.24 15.20 -14.54
CA VAL A 243 -5.91 14.29 -13.42
C VAL A 243 -6.34 12.86 -13.74
N ALA A 244 -5.79 11.91 -12.98
CA ALA A 244 -6.07 10.50 -13.14
C ALA A 244 -7.42 10.09 -12.53
N GLY A 245 -7.98 9.02 -13.08
CA GLY A 245 -9.17 8.35 -12.58
C GLY A 245 -9.54 7.14 -13.44
N CYS A 246 -10.77 6.67 -13.28
CA CYS A 246 -11.38 5.64 -14.10
C CYS A 246 -12.71 6.12 -14.69
N PRO A 247 -13.07 5.69 -15.91
CA PRO A 247 -14.38 6.00 -16.49
C PRO A 247 -15.52 5.36 -15.69
N PRO A 248 -16.77 5.78 -15.93
CA PRO A 248 -17.96 5.05 -15.46
C PRO A 248 -17.91 3.58 -15.83
N ASP A 249 -18.25 2.73 -14.86
CA ASP A 249 -18.28 1.28 -15.00
C ASP A 249 -19.42 0.66 -14.16
N GLY A 250 -19.46 -0.66 -14.02
CA GLY A 250 -20.43 -1.36 -13.18
C GLY A 250 -20.32 -1.07 -11.68
N PHE A 251 -19.19 -0.53 -11.22
CA PHE A 251 -18.95 -0.19 -9.80
C PHE A 251 -19.26 1.26 -9.48
N SER A 252 -19.10 2.17 -10.46
CA SER A 252 -19.35 3.61 -10.28
C SER A 252 -19.98 4.22 -11.51
N ALA A 253 -21.25 4.66 -11.38
CA ALA A 253 -21.99 5.28 -12.49
C ALA A 253 -21.37 6.61 -12.98
N THR A 254 -20.58 7.29 -12.17
CA THR A 254 -19.87 8.54 -12.49
C THR A 254 -18.36 8.36 -12.68
N GLY A 255 -17.90 7.10 -12.63
CA GLY A 255 -16.48 6.78 -12.60
C GLY A 255 -15.80 7.14 -11.28
N GLN A 256 -14.47 7.03 -11.25
CA GLN A 256 -13.67 7.37 -10.08
C GLN A 256 -12.73 8.52 -10.42
N LEU A 257 -12.85 9.63 -9.70
CA LEU A 257 -11.96 10.78 -9.80
C LEU A 257 -10.90 10.68 -8.69
N TRP A 258 -9.68 10.24 -9.03
CA TRP A 258 -8.62 10.07 -8.04
C TRP A 258 -7.86 11.37 -7.75
N GLY A 259 -7.81 12.29 -8.70
CA GLY A 259 -7.18 13.61 -8.53
C GLY A 259 -5.65 13.61 -8.59
N ASN A 260 -5.01 12.47 -8.84
CA ASN A 260 -3.56 12.39 -8.98
C ASN A 260 -3.10 13.08 -10.28
N PRO A 261 -1.98 13.79 -10.29
CA PRO A 261 -1.42 14.38 -11.51
C PRO A 261 -0.96 13.29 -12.48
N LEU A 262 -1.13 13.57 -13.78
CA LEU A 262 -0.70 12.67 -14.84
C LEU A 262 0.78 12.84 -15.12
N TYR A 263 1.51 11.75 -15.40
CA TYR A 263 2.92 11.79 -15.73
C TYR A 263 3.18 12.41 -17.10
N ASN A 264 4.21 13.22 -17.21
CA ASN A 264 4.79 13.69 -18.46
C ASN A 264 5.69 12.59 -19.04
N TRP A 265 5.09 11.62 -19.71
CA TRP A 265 5.82 10.48 -20.26
C TRP A 265 6.88 10.85 -21.29
N GLU A 266 6.77 12.01 -21.97
CA GLU A 266 7.81 12.51 -22.86
C GLU A 266 9.08 12.90 -22.09
N TYR A 267 8.91 13.61 -20.97
CA TYR A 267 10.03 13.93 -20.07
C TYR A 267 10.66 12.68 -19.46
N HIS A 268 9.83 11.74 -19.02
CA HIS A 268 10.33 10.47 -18.48
C HIS A 268 11.16 9.70 -19.52
N ARG A 269 10.73 9.61 -20.77
CA ARG A 269 11.53 8.99 -21.86
C ARG A 269 12.86 9.71 -22.08
N LYS A 270 12.84 11.04 -22.15
CA LYS A 270 14.06 11.85 -22.33
C LYS A 270 15.11 11.64 -21.23
N THR A 271 14.65 11.34 -20.03
CA THR A 271 15.51 11.11 -18.86
C THR A 271 15.80 9.61 -18.58
N GLY A 272 15.44 8.71 -19.49
CA GLY A 272 15.59 7.27 -19.32
C GLY A 272 14.78 6.74 -18.15
N PHE A 273 13.61 7.32 -17.86
CA PHE A 273 12.74 6.99 -16.74
C PHE A 273 13.44 7.06 -15.37
N ALA A 274 14.43 7.93 -15.20
CA ALA A 274 15.31 7.95 -14.04
C ALA A 274 14.57 8.03 -12.69
N TRP A 275 13.45 8.78 -12.61
CA TRP A 275 12.64 8.83 -11.38
C TRP A 275 12.00 7.48 -11.07
N TRP A 276 11.46 6.79 -12.09
CA TRP A 276 10.89 5.46 -11.93
C TRP A 276 11.95 4.42 -11.54
N MET A 277 13.18 4.53 -12.08
CA MET A 277 14.27 3.64 -11.67
C MET A 277 14.56 3.80 -10.17
N ARG A 278 14.69 5.04 -9.67
CA ARG A 278 14.88 5.31 -8.24
C ARG A 278 13.70 4.84 -7.39
N ARG A 279 12.46 5.05 -7.87
CA ARG A 279 11.26 4.59 -7.18
C ARG A 279 11.27 3.07 -7.01
N MET A 280 11.56 2.33 -8.08
CA MET A 280 11.60 0.86 -8.02
C MET A 280 12.81 0.37 -7.23
N GLU A 281 13.95 1.04 -7.28
CA GLU A 281 15.11 0.74 -6.43
C GLU A 281 14.75 0.87 -4.93
N TYR A 282 14.05 1.95 -4.55
CA TYR A 282 13.50 2.11 -3.21
C TYR A 282 12.53 0.97 -2.86
N CYS A 283 11.59 0.65 -3.73
CA CYS A 283 10.60 -0.41 -3.51
C CYS A 283 11.26 -1.79 -3.36
N PHE A 284 12.24 -2.15 -4.20
CA PHE A 284 12.93 -3.44 -4.11
C PHE A 284 13.85 -3.55 -2.89
N ARG A 285 14.30 -2.41 -2.34
CA ARG A 285 14.94 -2.38 -1.02
C ARG A 285 13.93 -2.64 0.10
N MET A 286 12.74 -2.06 -0.01
CA MET A 286 11.69 -2.17 1.01
C MET A 286 11.00 -3.54 1.01
N TYR A 287 10.77 -4.15 -0.15
CA TYR A 287 9.93 -5.32 -0.34
C TYR A 287 10.65 -6.41 -1.15
N ASP A 288 10.15 -7.64 -1.07
CA ASP A 288 10.67 -8.78 -1.86
C ASP A 288 9.90 -8.96 -3.17
N LEU A 289 8.61 -8.64 -3.16
CA LEU A 289 7.74 -8.50 -4.33
C LEU A 289 6.99 -7.18 -4.22
N VAL A 290 6.67 -6.56 -5.36
CA VAL A 290 5.92 -5.29 -5.40
C VAL A 290 4.68 -5.46 -6.26
N ARG A 291 3.49 -5.33 -5.66
CA ARG A 291 2.26 -5.17 -6.40
C ARG A 291 2.20 -3.73 -6.91
N VAL A 292 2.08 -3.57 -8.21
CA VAL A 292 1.88 -2.25 -8.83
C VAL A 292 0.41 -2.10 -9.14
N ASP A 293 -0.23 -1.22 -8.38
CA ASP A 293 -1.64 -0.90 -8.50
C ASP A 293 -1.92 -0.15 -9.79
N HIS A 294 -3.06 -0.46 -10.43
CA HIS A 294 -3.51 0.10 -11.70
C HIS A 294 -2.49 -0.05 -12.84
N PHE A 295 -1.94 -1.25 -13.02
CA PHE A 295 -0.91 -1.56 -14.01
C PHE A 295 -1.31 -1.17 -15.45
N ARG A 296 -2.61 -1.22 -15.78
CA ARG A 296 -3.10 -0.81 -17.10
C ARG A 296 -2.72 0.64 -17.46
N GLY A 297 -2.52 1.51 -16.46
CA GLY A 297 -2.12 2.90 -16.66
C GLY A 297 -0.78 3.08 -17.39
N PHE A 298 0.05 2.04 -17.44
CA PHE A 298 1.26 2.04 -18.28
C PHE A 298 0.95 1.83 -19.78
N ASP A 299 -0.15 1.18 -20.14
CA ASP A 299 -0.60 1.06 -21.53
C ASP A 299 -1.47 2.26 -21.93
N GLU A 300 -2.58 2.45 -21.23
CA GLU A 300 -3.50 3.55 -21.39
C GLU A 300 -4.00 4.05 -20.04
N TYR A 301 -3.99 5.34 -19.82
CA TYR A 301 -4.52 5.98 -18.63
C TYR A 301 -5.69 6.90 -18.95
N TYR A 302 -6.59 7.06 -17.99
CA TYR A 302 -7.78 7.89 -18.15
C TYR A 302 -7.53 9.29 -17.58
N ALA A 303 -7.58 10.29 -18.46
CA ALA A 303 -7.32 11.69 -18.18
C ALA A 303 -8.63 12.45 -18.02
N ILE A 304 -8.88 13.01 -16.86
CA ILE A 304 -10.09 13.77 -16.51
C ILE A 304 -9.70 15.25 -16.44
N PRO A 305 -10.43 16.19 -17.07
CA PRO A 305 -10.11 17.62 -16.96
C PRO A 305 -10.03 18.06 -15.49
N TYR A 306 -8.99 18.82 -15.14
CA TYR A 306 -8.83 19.32 -13.78
C TYR A 306 -9.96 20.28 -13.41
N GLY A 307 -10.61 20.03 -12.27
CA GLY A 307 -11.74 20.82 -11.80
C GLY A 307 -13.11 20.18 -12.10
N ASP A 308 -13.18 19.11 -12.89
CA ASP A 308 -14.41 18.34 -13.05
C ASP A 308 -14.82 17.68 -11.73
N ALA A 309 -16.13 17.57 -11.51
CA ALA A 309 -16.68 16.99 -10.29
C ALA A 309 -16.78 15.44 -10.37
N THR A 310 -16.76 14.88 -11.59
CA THR A 310 -16.92 13.44 -11.87
C THR A 310 -15.93 12.98 -12.94
N ALA A 311 -15.81 11.69 -13.13
CA ALA A 311 -14.95 11.10 -14.16
C ALA A 311 -15.65 10.85 -15.52
N GLU A 312 -16.88 11.35 -15.71
CA GLU A 312 -17.70 11.02 -16.90
C GLU A 312 -17.12 11.54 -18.21
N TYR A 313 -16.39 12.64 -18.20
CA TYR A 313 -15.92 13.35 -19.39
C TYR A 313 -14.41 13.25 -19.64
N GLY A 314 -13.79 12.22 -19.08
CA GLY A 314 -12.37 11.94 -19.32
C GLY A 314 -12.12 11.30 -20.69
N ARG A 315 -10.84 11.13 -21.01
CA ARG A 315 -10.39 10.48 -22.25
C ARG A 315 -9.23 9.54 -21.99
N TRP A 316 -9.11 8.51 -22.80
CA TRP A 316 -7.96 7.60 -22.76
C TRP A 316 -6.76 8.22 -23.47
N GLU A 317 -5.59 8.14 -22.83
CA GLU A 317 -4.31 8.57 -23.37
C GLU A 317 -3.28 7.43 -23.26
N LYS A 318 -2.29 7.43 -24.17
CA LYS A 318 -1.26 6.38 -24.23
C LYS A 318 -0.19 6.57 -23.16
N GLY A 319 0.08 5.48 -22.42
CA GLY A 319 1.19 5.39 -21.50
C GLY A 319 2.53 5.06 -22.17
N PRO A 320 3.58 4.76 -21.40
CA PRO A 320 4.90 4.40 -21.93
C PRO A 320 4.97 2.98 -22.47
N GLY A 321 3.98 2.14 -22.20
CA GLY A 321 3.94 0.75 -22.63
C GLY A 321 5.12 -0.07 -22.11
N ILE A 322 5.65 -0.93 -22.98
CA ILE A 322 6.77 -1.84 -22.64
C ILE A 322 8.12 -1.11 -22.43
N GLU A 323 8.25 0.13 -22.91
CA GLU A 323 9.52 0.86 -22.86
C GLU A 323 10.06 1.01 -21.44
N ILE A 324 9.22 1.39 -20.49
CA ILE A 324 9.61 1.59 -19.09
C ILE A 324 10.09 0.28 -18.45
N PHE A 325 9.45 -0.85 -18.76
CA PHE A 325 9.82 -2.15 -18.20
C PHE A 325 11.11 -2.70 -18.80
N ARG A 326 11.38 -2.45 -20.09
CA ARG A 326 12.67 -2.76 -20.70
C ARG A 326 13.79 -1.95 -20.06
N GLN A 327 13.56 -0.66 -19.81
CA GLN A 327 14.50 0.17 -19.09
C GLN A 327 14.75 -0.31 -17.65
N MET A 328 13.69 -0.77 -16.94
CA MET A 328 13.84 -1.39 -15.62
C MET A 328 14.66 -2.69 -15.69
N GLN A 329 14.39 -3.57 -16.65
CA GLN A 329 15.15 -4.82 -16.84
C GLN A 329 16.62 -4.55 -17.13
N GLU A 330 16.92 -3.56 -17.96
CA GLU A 330 18.28 -3.14 -18.24
C GLU A 330 18.97 -2.57 -16.98
N HIS A 331 18.27 -1.69 -16.25
CA HIS A 331 18.80 -1.03 -15.05
C HIS A 331 19.10 -2.01 -13.91
N PHE A 332 18.20 -2.96 -13.65
CA PHE A 332 18.33 -3.92 -12.56
C PHE A 332 19.05 -5.22 -12.96
N GLY A 333 19.37 -5.39 -14.23
CA GLY A 333 20.19 -6.50 -14.72
C GLY A 333 19.48 -7.86 -14.71
N GLY A 334 18.17 -7.92 -14.95
CA GLY A 334 17.41 -9.17 -14.95
C GLY A 334 16.17 -9.15 -15.82
N ASP A 335 15.88 -10.28 -16.48
CA ASP A 335 14.66 -10.43 -17.30
C ASP A 335 13.38 -10.53 -16.46
N LYS A 336 13.51 -10.92 -15.18
CA LYS A 336 12.40 -11.08 -14.25
C LYS A 336 12.52 -10.07 -13.12
N LEU A 337 11.65 -9.06 -13.12
CA LEU A 337 11.53 -8.14 -12.01
C LEU A 337 10.55 -8.70 -10.97
N PRO A 338 10.75 -8.44 -9.68
CA PRO A 338 9.85 -8.90 -8.61
C PRO A 338 8.59 -8.03 -8.54
N ILE A 339 7.78 -8.06 -9.60
CA ILE A 339 6.58 -7.25 -9.77
C ILE A 339 5.36 -8.16 -9.95
N ILE A 340 4.26 -7.82 -9.28
CA ILE A 340 2.91 -8.30 -9.53
C ILE A 340 2.15 -7.16 -10.19
N ALA A 341 1.53 -7.42 -11.33
CA ALA A 341 0.73 -6.44 -12.04
C ALA A 341 -0.73 -6.53 -11.59
N GLU A 342 -1.28 -5.44 -11.05
CA GLU A 342 -2.72 -5.37 -10.84
C GLU A 342 -3.42 -5.12 -12.19
N ASP A 343 -4.02 -6.17 -12.73
CA ASP A 343 -4.69 -6.23 -14.02
C ASP A 343 -6.20 -6.52 -13.87
N LEU A 344 -6.82 -5.96 -12.84
CA LEU A 344 -8.24 -6.14 -12.55
C LEU A 344 -9.13 -5.26 -13.45
N GLY A 345 -10.40 -5.62 -13.56
CA GLY A 345 -11.38 -4.89 -14.35
C GLY A 345 -11.31 -5.17 -15.86
N PHE A 346 -11.71 -4.18 -16.68
CA PHE A 346 -11.79 -4.33 -18.13
C PHE A 346 -10.40 -4.21 -18.78
N LEU A 347 -9.92 -5.32 -19.36
CA LEU A 347 -8.62 -5.38 -20.01
C LEU A 347 -8.75 -5.31 -21.54
N THR A 348 -8.11 -4.30 -22.13
CA THR A 348 -7.97 -4.21 -23.59
C THR A 348 -6.97 -5.26 -24.10
N PRO A 349 -7.01 -5.62 -25.41
CA PRO A 349 -6.00 -6.50 -25.99
C PRO A 349 -4.56 -6.00 -25.80
N THR A 350 -4.34 -4.69 -25.79
CA THR A 350 -3.01 -4.07 -25.61
C THR A 350 -2.49 -4.22 -24.18
N VAL A 351 -3.34 -4.09 -23.17
CA VAL A 351 -2.98 -4.37 -21.77
C VAL A 351 -2.62 -5.85 -21.58
N ARG A 352 -3.43 -6.78 -22.16
CA ARG A 352 -3.11 -8.21 -22.12
C ARG A 352 -1.77 -8.53 -22.82
N GLN A 353 -1.48 -7.84 -23.93
CA GLN A 353 -0.18 -7.99 -24.60
C GLN A 353 0.97 -7.43 -23.76
N LEU A 354 0.80 -6.26 -23.12
CA LEU A 354 1.80 -5.69 -22.23
C LEU A 354 2.12 -6.64 -21.06
N LEU A 355 1.09 -7.21 -20.44
CA LEU A 355 1.27 -8.19 -19.35
C LEU A 355 2.05 -9.43 -19.83
N LYS A 356 1.74 -9.92 -21.05
CA LYS A 356 2.46 -11.03 -21.66
C LYS A 356 3.92 -10.68 -21.97
N ASP A 357 4.17 -9.48 -22.50
CA ASP A 357 5.51 -9.04 -22.89
C ASP A 357 6.42 -8.78 -21.70
N THR A 358 5.87 -8.34 -20.55
CA THR A 358 6.60 -8.20 -19.29
C THR A 358 6.82 -9.53 -18.58
N GLY A 359 5.94 -10.50 -18.80
CA GLY A 359 5.94 -11.78 -18.08
C GLY A 359 5.56 -11.68 -16.60
N PHE A 360 5.04 -10.53 -16.14
CA PHE A 360 4.61 -10.36 -14.76
C PHE A 360 3.36 -11.20 -14.47
N PRO A 361 3.24 -11.79 -13.27
CA PRO A 361 1.98 -12.38 -12.83
C PRO A 361 0.91 -11.30 -12.68
N GLY A 362 -0.25 -11.54 -13.29
CA GLY A 362 -1.46 -10.77 -13.05
C GLY A 362 -2.23 -11.30 -11.84
N MET A 363 -3.33 -10.65 -11.49
CA MET A 363 -4.15 -10.99 -10.35
C MET A 363 -5.43 -11.72 -10.76
N LYS A 364 -5.89 -12.64 -9.91
CA LYS A 364 -7.16 -13.35 -10.02
C LYS A 364 -7.90 -13.23 -8.69
N VAL A 365 -9.11 -12.67 -8.71
CA VAL A 365 -9.95 -12.44 -7.53
C VAL A 365 -11.19 -13.31 -7.64
N LEU A 366 -11.42 -14.19 -6.66
CA LEU A 366 -12.55 -15.13 -6.71
C LEU A 366 -13.90 -14.41 -6.65
N GLU A 367 -14.02 -13.31 -5.91
CA GLU A 367 -15.26 -12.54 -5.86
C GLU A 367 -15.72 -12.01 -7.23
N PHE A 368 -14.80 -11.86 -8.20
CA PHE A 368 -15.12 -11.46 -9.58
C PHE A 368 -15.45 -12.64 -10.50
N ALA A 369 -15.42 -13.85 -9.96
CA ALA A 369 -15.58 -15.06 -10.78
C ALA A 369 -17.05 -15.47 -11.00
N PHE A 370 -17.93 -15.13 -10.04
CA PHE A 370 -19.20 -15.83 -9.86
C PHE A 370 -20.41 -14.97 -10.18
N ASP A 371 -20.44 -14.35 -11.35
CA ASP A 371 -21.65 -13.92 -12.02
C ASP A 371 -22.19 -15.09 -12.85
N ALA A 372 -23.34 -15.64 -12.47
CA ALA A 372 -23.92 -16.82 -13.12
C ALA A 372 -24.35 -16.56 -14.59
N GLY A 373 -24.48 -15.29 -14.96
CA GLY A 373 -24.75 -14.86 -16.35
C GLY A 373 -23.51 -14.79 -17.23
N GLU A 374 -22.29 -14.85 -16.66
CA GLU A 374 -21.05 -14.62 -17.37
C GLU A 374 -20.08 -15.81 -17.35
N ASN A 375 -19.35 -15.97 -18.43
CA ASN A 375 -18.22 -16.91 -18.52
C ASN A 375 -16.93 -16.19 -18.09
N SER A 376 -16.83 -15.79 -16.81
CA SER A 376 -15.78 -14.95 -16.26
C SER A 376 -14.37 -15.55 -16.44
N ASP A 377 -13.38 -14.70 -16.80
CA ASP A 377 -11.96 -15.06 -16.84
C ASP A 377 -11.36 -15.27 -15.43
N TYR A 378 -12.11 -14.95 -14.38
CA TYR A 378 -11.72 -15.16 -12.99
C TYR A 378 -12.12 -16.54 -12.45
N LEU A 379 -12.77 -17.40 -13.22
CA LEU A 379 -13.08 -18.77 -12.80
C LEU A 379 -11.80 -19.62 -12.71
N PRO A 380 -11.54 -20.29 -11.60
CA PRO A 380 -10.29 -21.04 -11.34
C PRO A 380 -9.84 -22.01 -12.41
N HIS A 381 -10.78 -22.65 -13.14
CA HIS A 381 -10.43 -23.57 -14.21
C HIS A 381 -9.85 -22.91 -15.48
N LYS A 382 -9.89 -21.56 -15.56
CA LYS A 382 -9.34 -20.77 -16.68
C LYS A 382 -7.96 -20.19 -16.40
N TYR A 383 -7.43 -20.36 -15.18
CA TYR A 383 -6.14 -19.75 -14.83
C TYR A 383 -4.98 -20.40 -15.59
N GLY A 384 -3.97 -19.56 -15.97
CA GLY A 384 -2.61 -20.01 -16.15
C GLY A 384 -1.89 -20.03 -14.79
N SER A 385 -0.71 -20.65 -14.72
CA SER A 385 0.05 -20.70 -13.45
C SER A 385 0.67 -19.35 -13.06
N ASN A 386 1.10 -18.56 -14.04
CA ASN A 386 1.72 -17.25 -13.82
C ASN A 386 0.68 -16.19 -13.39
N CYS A 387 0.11 -16.37 -12.22
CA CYS A 387 -0.80 -15.40 -11.60
C CYS A 387 -0.79 -15.52 -10.08
N VAL A 388 -1.32 -14.49 -9.41
CA VAL A 388 -1.60 -14.48 -7.98
C VAL A 388 -3.12 -14.55 -7.81
N VAL A 389 -3.60 -15.53 -7.05
CA VAL A 389 -5.03 -15.68 -6.75
C VAL A 389 -5.35 -15.16 -5.36
N TYR A 390 -6.47 -14.48 -5.24
CA TYR A 390 -7.04 -13.94 -4.02
C TYR A 390 -8.48 -14.45 -3.85
N THR A 391 -8.95 -14.57 -2.61
CA THR A 391 -10.41 -14.66 -2.35
C THR A 391 -11.06 -13.33 -2.66
N GLY A 392 -10.61 -12.27 -2.03
CA GLY A 392 -10.83 -10.85 -2.26
C GLY A 392 -9.54 -10.08 -2.00
N THR A 393 -9.49 -8.78 -2.33
CA THR A 393 -8.40 -7.86 -1.99
C THR A 393 -8.82 -6.94 -0.82
N HIS A 394 -7.98 -5.95 -0.49
CA HIS A 394 -8.34 -4.92 0.49
C HIS A 394 -9.47 -3.99 0.02
N ASP A 395 -9.79 -3.96 -1.28
CA ASP A 395 -10.89 -3.17 -1.89
C ASP A 395 -12.21 -3.94 -1.97
N ASN A 396 -12.14 -5.26 -1.85
CA ASN A 396 -13.31 -6.13 -1.87
C ASN A 396 -13.99 -6.17 -0.48
N ASP A 397 -15.16 -6.77 -0.41
CA ASP A 397 -15.74 -7.16 0.88
C ASP A 397 -14.96 -8.34 1.45
N THR A 398 -15.31 -8.80 2.64
CA THR A 398 -14.86 -10.10 3.12
C THR A 398 -15.60 -11.23 2.39
N ALA A 399 -15.00 -12.40 2.31
CA ALA A 399 -15.60 -13.55 1.61
C ALA A 399 -17.02 -13.89 2.14
N GLU A 400 -17.26 -13.80 3.45
CA GLU A 400 -18.60 -14.02 4.03
C GLU A 400 -19.55 -12.84 3.72
N GLY A 401 -19.07 -11.59 3.84
CA GLY A 401 -19.86 -10.41 3.53
C GLY A 401 -20.27 -10.37 2.05
N TRP A 402 -19.30 -10.61 1.16
CA TRP A 402 -19.56 -10.72 -0.28
C TRP A 402 -20.59 -11.82 -0.58
N PHE A 403 -20.39 -13.04 -0.07
CA PHE A 403 -21.31 -14.15 -0.32
C PHE A 403 -22.73 -13.85 0.19
N ALA A 404 -22.85 -13.21 1.36
CA ALA A 404 -24.13 -12.80 1.91
C ALA A 404 -24.84 -11.73 1.05
N SER A 405 -24.08 -10.90 0.32
CA SER A 405 -24.63 -9.84 -0.54
C SER A 405 -25.16 -10.35 -1.90
N LEU A 406 -24.76 -11.56 -2.32
CA LEU A 406 -25.17 -12.15 -3.60
C LEU A 406 -26.68 -12.47 -3.59
N ASP A 407 -27.30 -12.45 -4.76
CA ASP A 407 -28.62 -13.00 -4.92
C ASP A 407 -28.65 -14.55 -4.86
N GLU A 408 -29.82 -15.14 -4.86
CA GLU A 408 -29.96 -16.59 -4.71
C GLU A 408 -29.36 -17.36 -5.91
N HIS A 409 -29.44 -16.80 -7.11
CA HIS A 409 -28.94 -17.45 -8.31
C HIS A 409 -27.42 -17.54 -8.29
N ASP A 410 -26.74 -16.45 -7.97
CA ASP A 410 -25.29 -16.38 -7.88
C ASP A 410 -24.78 -17.18 -6.69
N ARG A 411 -25.45 -17.14 -5.52
CA ARG A 411 -25.11 -18.01 -4.37
C ARG A 411 -25.16 -19.49 -4.73
N ASN A 412 -26.19 -19.91 -5.47
CA ASN A 412 -26.31 -21.30 -5.89
C ASN A 412 -25.20 -21.67 -6.88
N PHE A 413 -24.85 -20.79 -7.81
CA PHE A 413 -23.75 -20.99 -8.73
C PHE A 413 -22.40 -21.13 -7.99
N VAL A 414 -22.11 -20.24 -7.04
CA VAL A 414 -20.92 -20.36 -6.16
C VAL A 414 -20.87 -21.72 -5.51
N ARG A 415 -21.96 -22.12 -4.79
CA ARG A 415 -22.02 -23.39 -4.06
C ARG A 415 -21.83 -24.61 -4.96
N GLU A 416 -22.45 -24.61 -6.13
CA GLU A 416 -22.33 -25.70 -7.10
C GLU A 416 -20.89 -25.78 -7.64
N TYR A 417 -20.31 -24.63 -8.03
CA TYR A 417 -18.98 -24.56 -8.63
C TYR A 417 -17.87 -25.04 -7.69
N ILE A 418 -17.88 -24.58 -6.42
CA ILE A 418 -16.85 -24.94 -5.44
C ILE A 418 -17.16 -26.22 -4.65
N GLY A 419 -18.32 -26.87 -4.92
CA GLY A 419 -18.72 -28.10 -4.25
C GLY A 419 -19.20 -27.89 -2.80
N ALA A 420 -19.68 -26.69 -2.45
CA ALA A 420 -20.09 -26.28 -1.11
C ALA A 420 -21.58 -26.48 -0.81
N GLY A 421 -22.26 -27.45 -1.47
CA GLY A 421 -23.70 -27.65 -1.34
C GLY A 421 -24.21 -27.95 0.08
N TYR A 422 -23.34 -28.39 0.98
CA TYR A 422 -23.67 -28.73 2.38
C TYR A 422 -22.97 -27.82 3.39
N THR A 423 -22.24 -26.78 2.93
CA THR A 423 -21.55 -25.88 3.83
C THR A 423 -22.56 -24.99 4.57
N PRO A 424 -22.52 -24.93 5.91
CA PRO A 424 -23.37 -24.02 6.70
C PRO A 424 -23.17 -22.57 6.33
N GLU A 425 -24.18 -21.73 6.64
CA GLU A 425 -24.01 -20.28 6.60
C GLU A 425 -22.90 -19.84 7.57
N GLY A 426 -22.10 -18.85 7.16
CA GLY A 426 -20.96 -18.34 7.95
C GLY A 426 -19.71 -19.22 7.89
N GLU A 427 -19.67 -20.27 7.03
CA GLU A 427 -18.48 -21.11 6.81
C GLU A 427 -18.03 -21.19 5.34
N ILE A 428 -18.65 -20.44 4.44
CA ILE A 428 -18.34 -20.47 2.99
C ILE A 428 -16.92 -19.97 2.70
N HIS A 429 -16.40 -19.07 3.54
CA HIS A 429 -15.04 -18.54 3.45
C HIS A 429 -13.99 -19.65 3.35
N TRP A 430 -14.13 -20.75 4.10
CA TRP A 430 -13.18 -21.87 4.02
C TRP A 430 -13.22 -22.61 2.68
N ASP A 431 -14.37 -22.68 2.03
CA ASP A 431 -14.47 -23.29 0.70
C ASP A 431 -13.90 -22.39 -0.38
N LEU A 432 -14.08 -21.06 -0.25
CA LEU A 432 -13.41 -20.06 -1.11
C LEU A 432 -11.89 -20.10 -0.91
N VAL A 433 -11.41 -20.14 0.33
CA VAL A 433 -9.98 -20.33 0.64
C VAL A 433 -9.44 -21.62 0.00
N ARG A 434 -10.21 -22.74 0.07
CA ARG A 434 -9.82 -23.99 -0.58
C ARG A 434 -9.78 -23.87 -2.09
N ALA A 435 -10.74 -23.16 -2.70
CA ALA A 435 -10.77 -22.92 -4.14
C ALA A 435 -9.52 -22.11 -4.60
N ALA A 436 -9.16 -21.08 -3.85
CA ALA A 436 -7.94 -20.29 -4.12
C ALA A 436 -6.67 -21.15 -3.97
N LEU A 437 -6.50 -21.84 -2.83
CA LEU A 437 -5.32 -22.67 -2.58
C LEU A 437 -5.25 -23.88 -3.54
N GLY A 438 -6.39 -24.42 -3.96
CA GLY A 438 -6.50 -25.55 -4.90
C GLY A 438 -6.23 -25.17 -6.35
N SER A 439 -6.28 -23.89 -6.71
CA SER A 439 -6.08 -23.40 -8.08
C SER A 439 -4.65 -23.69 -8.60
N VAL A 440 -4.43 -23.53 -9.90
CA VAL A 440 -3.11 -23.71 -10.53
C VAL A 440 -2.18 -22.50 -10.37
N ALA A 441 -2.65 -21.38 -9.80
CA ALA A 441 -1.86 -20.17 -9.59
C ALA A 441 -0.57 -20.46 -8.82
N ASP A 442 0.53 -19.85 -9.23
CA ASP A 442 1.82 -20.00 -8.56
C ASP A 442 1.80 -19.44 -7.14
N LEU A 443 1.04 -18.37 -6.90
CA LEU A 443 0.87 -17.78 -5.57
C LEU A 443 -0.62 -17.63 -5.23
N ALA A 444 -1.00 -17.93 -4.00
CA ALA A 444 -2.32 -17.63 -3.44
C ALA A 444 -2.16 -16.73 -2.20
N VAL A 445 -2.78 -15.56 -2.21
CA VAL A 445 -2.75 -14.62 -1.09
C VAL A 445 -4.18 -14.42 -0.59
N ILE A 446 -4.39 -14.66 0.70
CA ILE A 446 -5.72 -14.64 1.31
C ILE A 446 -5.76 -13.53 2.37
N PRO A 447 -6.75 -12.63 2.36
CA PRO A 447 -6.97 -11.69 3.46
C PRO A 447 -7.17 -12.43 4.78
N VAL A 448 -6.58 -11.90 5.86
CA VAL A 448 -6.73 -12.52 7.19
C VAL A 448 -8.19 -12.62 7.59
N GLN A 449 -9.02 -11.64 7.23
CA GLN A 449 -10.47 -11.64 7.48
C GLN A 449 -11.16 -12.88 6.92
N ASP A 450 -10.74 -13.36 5.75
CA ASP A 450 -11.32 -14.52 5.09
C ASP A 450 -10.90 -15.83 5.77
N TYR A 451 -9.72 -15.90 6.37
CA TYR A 451 -9.36 -17.03 7.24
C TYR A 451 -10.17 -17.01 8.54
N LEU A 452 -10.58 -15.83 9.01
CA LEU A 452 -11.33 -15.65 10.25
C LEU A 452 -12.85 -15.77 10.07
N GLY A 453 -13.36 -15.71 8.82
CA GLY A 453 -14.78 -15.76 8.51
C GLY A 453 -15.54 -14.54 9.00
N TYR A 454 -14.91 -13.38 8.98
CA TYR A 454 -15.56 -12.13 9.35
C TYR A 454 -16.51 -11.64 8.25
N ASP A 455 -17.56 -10.97 8.67
CA ASP A 455 -18.52 -10.31 7.78
C ASP A 455 -18.02 -8.93 7.30
N THR A 456 -18.85 -8.21 6.58
CA THR A 456 -18.58 -6.86 6.01
C THR A 456 -18.05 -5.84 7.03
N SER A 457 -18.29 -6.05 8.33
CA SER A 457 -17.79 -5.13 9.37
C SER A 457 -16.25 -5.11 9.46
N ALA A 458 -15.60 -6.15 8.96
CA ALA A 458 -14.14 -6.25 8.89
C ALA A 458 -13.55 -5.82 7.54
N ARG A 459 -14.34 -5.25 6.63
CA ARG A 459 -13.87 -4.72 5.35
C ARG A 459 -12.86 -3.59 5.55
N ILE A 460 -11.77 -3.60 4.79
CA ILE A 460 -10.68 -2.60 4.91
C ILE A 460 -11.05 -1.32 4.16
N ASN A 461 -11.43 -1.46 2.89
CA ASN A 461 -11.77 -0.34 2.02
C ASN A 461 -13.02 -0.60 1.19
N GLU A 462 -13.84 0.43 1.05
CA GLU A 462 -14.93 0.48 0.09
C GLU A 462 -14.63 1.62 -0.88
N PRO A 463 -14.20 1.30 -2.13
CA PRO A 463 -13.83 2.30 -3.11
C PRO A 463 -14.90 3.38 -3.31
N SER A 464 -14.50 4.60 -3.60
CA SER A 464 -15.38 5.77 -3.79
C SER A 464 -16.14 6.22 -2.53
N THR A 465 -15.78 5.76 -1.34
CA THR A 465 -16.35 6.24 -0.06
C THR A 465 -15.29 6.89 0.81
N LEU A 466 -15.71 7.73 1.76
CA LEU A 466 -14.84 8.44 2.71
C LEU A 466 -15.26 8.18 4.16
N GLY A 467 -14.30 8.26 5.07
CA GLY A 467 -14.51 8.37 6.52
C GLY A 467 -14.65 7.06 7.28
N LYS A 468 -14.78 5.90 6.59
CA LYS A 468 -14.90 4.58 7.23
C LYS A 468 -13.84 3.57 6.79
N ASN A 469 -13.00 3.92 5.83
CA ASN A 469 -11.99 3.06 5.24
C ASN A 469 -10.70 3.04 6.06
N TRP A 470 -9.90 1.98 5.89
CA TRP A 470 -8.55 1.80 6.44
C TRP A 470 -8.48 1.69 7.96
N ARG A 471 -9.62 1.47 8.63
CA ARG A 471 -9.75 1.55 10.09
C ARG A 471 -9.76 0.20 10.79
N TRP A 472 -10.14 -0.87 10.09
CA TRP A 472 -10.28 -2.19 10.70
C TRP A 472 -8.95 -2.71 11.25
N ARG A 473 -9.01 -3.32 12.44
CA ARG A 473 -7.88 -3.96 13.11
C ARG A 473 -8.23 -5.37 13.57
N MET A 474 -7.24 -6.25 13.47
CA MET A 474 -7.26 -7.57 14.08
C MET A 474 -7.09 -7.45 15.60
N SER A 475 -7.72 -8.32 16.38
CA SER A 475 -7.40 -8.49 17.80
C SER A 475 -6.32 -9.54 18.01
N ARG A 476 -5.73 -9.58 19.21
CA ARG A 476 -4.66 -10.55 19.55
C ARG A 476 -5.14 -12.01 19.57
N GLU A 477 -6.44 -12.22 19.75
CA GLU A 477 -7.03 -13.55 19.91
C GLU A 477 -7.55 -14.14 18.59
N ASP A 478 -7.59 -13.35 17.52
CA ASP A 478 -8.25 -13.73 16.27
C ASP A 478 -7.58 -14.92 15.58
N LEU A 479 -6.26 -14.86 15.37
CA LEU A 479 -5.50 -15.98 14.80
C LEU A 479 -5.12 -16.99 15.87
N ASN A 480 -6.13 -17.68 16.42
CA ASN A 480 -5.91 -18.71 17.43
C ASN A 480 -5.23 -19.97 16.85
N GLU A 481 -4.80 -20.85 17.75
CA GLU A 481 -4.03 -22.04 17.40
C GLU A 481 -4.78 -22.98 16.44
N ASP A 482 -6.10 -23.09 16.55
CA ASP A 482 -6.91 -23.98 15.69
C ASP A 482 -7.00 -23.40 14.26
N THR A 483 -7.21 -22.10 14.12
CA THR A 483 -7.17 -21.39 12.81
C THR A 483 -5.80 -21.56 12.16
N VAL A 484 -4.71 -21.33 12.89
CA VAL A 484 -3.34 -21.50 12.40
C VAL A 484 -3.07 -22.93 11.93
N LYS A 485 -3.48 -23.93 12.70
CA LYS A 485 -3.37 -25.36 12.32
C LYS A 485 -4.17 -25.67 11.06
N ARG A 486 -5.38 -25.10 10.93
CA ARG A 486 -6.24 -25.29 9.75
C ARG A 486 -5.60 -24.67 8.50
N CYS A 487 -5.06 -23.44 8.60
CA CYS A 487 -4.32 -22.80 7.51
C CYS A 487 -3.15 -23.68 7.06
N ARG A 488 -2.28 -24.12 7.98
CA ARG A 488 -1.14 -24.99 7.66
C ARG A 488 -1.56 -26.29 7.00
N ARG A 489 -2.63 -26.92 7.52
CA ARG A 489 -3.17 -28.15 6.94
C ARG A 489 -3.61 -27.95 5.50
N LEU A 490 -4.33 -26.87 5.21
CA LEU A 490 -4.79 -26.57 3.85
C LEU A 490 -3.62 -26.26 2.91
N ALA A 491 -2.65 -25.44 3.35
CA ALA A 491 -1.44 -25.20 2.59
C ALA A 491 -0.71 -26.50 2.24
N GLY A 492 -0.63 -27.44 3.18
CA GLY A 492 -0.04 -28.78 2.98
C GLY A 492 -0.82 -29.64 1.98
N ILE A 493 -2.16 -29.70 2.11
CA ILE A 493 -3.03 -30.47 1.20
C ILE A 493 -2.86 -30.03 -0.25
N TYR A 494 -2.73 -28.72 -0.47
CA TYR A 494 -2.62 -28.15 -1.81
C TYR A 494 -1.18 -27.94 -2.29
N GLY A 495 -0.17 -28.44 -1.55
CA GLY A 495 1.24 -28.38 -1.93
C GLY A 495 1.78 -26.94 -2.01
N ARG A 496 1.41 -26.10 -1.01
CA ARG A 496 1.81 -24.68 -0.93
C ARG A 496 2.66 -24.37 0.32
N LEU A 497 3.08 -25.39 1.06
CA LEU A 497 4.07 -25.18 2.14
C LEU A 497 5.39 -24.74 1.51
N GLY A 498 5.98 -23.64 2.00
CA GLY A 498 7.34 -23.26 1.67
C GLY A 498 8.35 -24.36 1.99
N GLU A 499 9.50 -24.34 1.37
CA GLU A 499 10.62 -25.20 1.78
C GLU A 499 11.01 -24.84 3.22
N ALA A 500 11.07 -25.87 4.08
CA ALA A 500 11.41 -25.73 5.49
C ALA A 500 12.91 -25.42 5.67
#